data_93bc2ad1aa9299d368c5cc8123e0fe15
#
_entry.id   93bc2ad1aa9299d368c5cc8123e0fe15
#
_cell.length_a   1.000
_cell.length_b   1.000
_cell.length_c   1.000
_cell.angle_alpha   90.00
_cell.angle_beta   90.00
_cell.angle_gamma   90.00
#
_symmetry.space_group_name_H-M   'P 1'
#
loop_
_entity.id
_entity.type
_entity.pdbx_description
1 polymer ?
#
loop_
_entity_poly.entity_id
_entity_poly.type
_entity_poly.pdbx_seq_one_letter_code
_entity_poly.pdbx_strand_id
1 'polypeptide(L)'
;MNANKIEIGTKLEIKIPYTSSSDSSNTYASQLIDVIDNKTISIAAPIGEGKFKYLNIGLDLFVYYLDENKDFLFFSAIVKGHRKNGPIEAFDITIVSEISKVQRREAYRLETALPCKYTIVDSKLFNPDRADFPDISNVVFSTASTTNISSNGISLHLEAAPEAPLEAGTIFYILINLEETTKIKVLAQLKRSLRKDRNRYTVGLHYIKIDSRDLEVLTKFIFAQQRLMLKNKMPSKFK
;
A
#
# COMPACT_ATOMS: atom_id res chain seq x y z
N MET A 1 -16.69 -22.39 7.70
CA MET A 1 -16.03 -21.20 8.26
C MET A 1 -15.10 -21.65 9.35
N ASN A 2 -13.86 -21.18 9.39
CA ASN A 2 -12.96 -21.62 10.46
C ASN A 2 -12.03 -20.46 10.85
N ALA A 3 -12.44 -19.71 11.88
CA ALA A 3 -11.66 -18.63 12.48
C ALA A 3 -10.28 -19.12 13.00
N ASN A 4 -10.16 -20.41 13.32
CA ASN A 4 -8.92 -21.04 13.77
C ASN A 4 -7.78 -21.04 12.72
N LYS A 5 -8.07 -20.61 11.48
CA LYS A 5 -7.05 -20.45 10.43
C LYS A 5 -6.34 -19.10 10.48
N ILE A 6 -6.80 -18.17 11.32
CA ILE A 6 -6.20 -16.85 11.44
C ILE A 6 -5.33 -16.85 12.71
N GLU A 7 -4.05 -16.61 12.56
CA GLU A 7 -3.12 -16.60 13.69
C GLU A 7 -3.34 -15.39 14.62
N ILE A 8 -3.25 -15.61 15.94
CA ILE A 8 -3.23 -14.53 16.93
C ILE A 8 -2.06 -13.59 16.62
N GLY A 9 -2.30 -12.29 16.70
CA GLY A 9 -1.32 -11.27 16.31
C GLY A 9 -1.40 -10.85 14.84
N THR A 10 -2.23 -11.51 14.01
CA THR A 10 -2.45 -11.09 12.63
C THR A 10 -2.95 -9.65 12.56
N LYS A 11 -2.31 -8.83 11.74
CA LYS A 11 -2.75 -7.44 11.46
C LYS A 11 -3.99 -7.46 10.59
N LEU A 12 -4.99 -6.72 11.04
CA LEU A 12 -6.29 -6.60 10.38
C LEU A 12 -6.47 -5.18 9.85
N GLU A 13 -7.06 -5.08 8.67
CA GLU A 13 -7.57 -3.84 8.09
C GLU A 13 -9.09 -3.90 8.20
N ILE A 14 -9.68 -3.02 9.01
CA ILE A 14 -11.12 -2.97 9.26
C ILE A 14 -11.71 -1.85 8.42
N LYS A 15 -12.71 -2.17 7.61
CA LYS A 15 -13.47 -1.19 6.84
C LYS A 15 -14.92 -1.19 7.31
N ILE A 16 -15.43 0.01 7.64
CA ILE A 16 -16.81 0.19 8.08
C ILE A 16 -17.63 0.60 6.85
N PRO A 17 -18.59 -0.24 6.39
CA PRO A 17 -19.51 0.18 5.33
C PRO A 17 -20.45 1.28 5.88
N TYR A 18 -20.84 2.21 5.04
CA TYR A 18 -21.90 3.20 5.33
C TYR A 18 -21.63 4.14 6.50
N THR A 19 -20.50 4.81 6.56
CA THR A 19 -20.35 5.98 7.40
C THR A 19 -20.77 7.22 6.60
N SER A 20 -21.82 7.90 7.07
CA SER A 20 -22.29 9.21 6.56
C SER A 20 -21.34 10.37 6.94
N SER A 21 -20.24 10.08 7.62
CA SER A 21 -19.26 11.07 8.01
C SER A 21 -18.23 11.29 6.89
N SER A 22 -17.86 12.53 6.71
CA SER A 22 -16.81 13.05 5.84
C SER A 22 -15.39 12.51 6.10
N ASP A 23 -15.25 11.42 6.85
CA ASP A 23 -13.98 10.73 7.09
C ASP A 23 -13.49 10.12 5.78
N SER A 24 -12.47 10.70 5.23
CA SER A 24 -11.85 10.34 3.94
C SER A 24 -11.23 8.92 3.90
N SER A 25 -11.12 8.24 5.04
CA SER A 25 -10.72 6.84 5.12
C SER A 25 -11.63 6.05 6.07
N ASN A 26 -12.55 5.27 5.52
CA ASN A 26 -13.35 4.29 6.29
C ASN A 26 -12.54 3.05 6.68
N THR A 27 -11.20 3.16 6.75
CA THR A 27 -10.28 2.04 6.93
C THR A 27 -9.45 2.25 8.19
N TYR A 28 -9.47 1.26 9.08
CA TYR A 28 -8.81 1.30 10.38
C TYR A 28 -7.87 0.11 10.53
N ALA A 29 -6.76 0.30 11.21
CA ALA A 29 -5.85 -0.77 11.57
C ALA A 29 -6.29 -1.43 12.88
N SER A 30 -6.23 -2.75 12.94
CA SER A 30 -6.49 -3.56 14.13
C SER A 30 -5.58 -4.77 14.17
N GLN A 31 -5.74 -5.62 15.17
CA GLN A 31 -5.00 -6.87 15.34
C GLN A 31 -5.88 -7.93 15.97
N LEU A 32 -5.74 -9.18 15.52
CA LEU A 32 -6.38 -10.31 16.16
C LEU A 32 -5.73 -10.56 17.53
N ILE A 33 -6.56 -10.55 18.61
CA ILE A 33 -6.10 -10.77 19.96
C ILE A 33 -6.36 -12.23 20.38
N ASP A 34 -7.54 -12.76 20.04
CA ASP A 34 -7.98 -14.07 20.49
C ASP A 34 -8.99 -14.69 19.52
N VAL A 35 -9.05 -16.03 19.51
CA VAL A 35 -10.05 -16.81 18.78
C VAL A 35 -10.99 -17.45 19.80
N ILE A 36 -12.21 -16.96 19.93
CA ILE A 36 -13.17 -17.39 20.95
C ILE A 36 -13.80 -18.73 20.57
N ASP A 37 -14.20 -18.84 19.31
CA ASP A 37 -14.76 -20.05 18.71
C ASP A 37 -14.56 -20.06 17.19
N ASN A 38 -15.14 -21.04 16.50
CA ASN A 38 -15.00 -21.24 15.05
C ASN A 38 -15.48 -20.06 14.19
N LYS A 39 -16.26 -19.12 14.76
CA LYS A 39 -16.85 -17.98 14.06
C LYS A 39 -16.58 -16.64 14.74
N THR A 40 -16.18 -16.67 16.01
CA THR A 40 -16.04 -15.44 16.81
C THR A 40 -14.60 -15.23 17.18
N ILE A 41 -14.11 -14.04 16.89
CA ILE A 41 -12.75 -13.59 17.18
C ILE A 41 -12.79 -12.29 17.99
N SER A 42 -11.74 -12.05 18.76
CA SER A 42 -11.52 -10.80 19.48
C SER A 42 -10.45 -9.99 18.79
N ILE A 43 -10.74 -8.74 18.49
CA ILE A 43 -9.83 -7.81 17.84
C ILE A 43 -9.51 -6.62 18.73
N ALA A 44 -8.32 -6.05 18.61
CA ALA A 44 -7.96 -4.81 19.29
C ALA A 44 -8.86 -3.66 18.80
N ALA A 45 -9.07 -2.65 19.63
CA ALA A 45 -9.81 -1.45 19.21
C ALA A 45 -9.17 -0.88 17.93
N PRO A 46 -9.96 -0.72 16.85
CA PRO A 46 -9.43 -0.20 15.59
C PRO A 46 -8.88 1.21 15.73
N ILE A 47 -7.77 1.49 15.05
CA ILE A 47 -7.08 2.79 15.07
C ILE A 47 -7.09 3.37 13.65
N GLY A 48 -7.52 4.63 13.53
CA GLY A 48 -7.41 5.42 12.31
C GLY A 48 -6.97 6.84 12.65
N GLU A 49 -6.03 7.40 11.86
CA GLU A 49 -5.49 8.75 12.07
C GLU A 49 -4.99 9.01 13.50
N GLY A 50 -4.40 7.98 14.14
CA GLY A 50 -3.90 8.06 15.50
C GLY A 50 -4.96 8.04 16.61
N LYS A 51 -6.24 7.83 16.28
CA LYS A 51 -7.36 7.78 17.25
C LYS A 51 -8.01 6.41 17.24
N PHE A 52 -8.48 5.99 18.43
CA PHE A 52 -9.31 4.79 18.55
C PHE A 52 -10.70 5.04 17.94
N LYS A 53 -11.19 4.02 17.21
CA LYS A 53 -12.57 3.97 16.73
C LYS A 53 -13.38 3.03 17.61
N TYR A 54 -14.38 3.56 18.30
CA TYR A 54 -15.35 2.71 19.00
C TYR A 54 -16.31 2.07 17.99
N LEU A 55 -16.56 0.77 18.18
CA LEU A 55 -17.46 0.00 17.33
C LEU A 55 -18.75 -0.30 18.09
N ASN A 56 -19.89 0.14 17.56
CA ASN A 56 -21.20 -0.18 18.14
C ASN A 56 -21.55 -1.66 17.93
N ILE A 57 -22.21 -2.26 18.90
CA ILE A 57 -22.74 -3.62 18.78
C ILE A 57 -23.76 -3.66 17.63
N GLY A 58 -23.69 -4.70 16.80
CA GLY A 58 -24.50 -4.86 15.60
C GLY A 58 -23.93 -4.20 14.35
N LEU A 59 -22.81 -3.48 14.46
CA LEU A 59 -22.17 -2.84 13.32
C LEU A 59 -21.56 -3.90 12.38
N ASP A 60 -21.87 -3.77 11.09
CA ASP A 60 -21.23 -4.57 10.03
C ASP A 60 -19.80 -4.08 9.76
N LEU A 61 -18.90 -5.02 9.58
CA LEU A 61 -17.50 -4.78 9.29
C LEU A 61 -17.05 -5.58 8.06
N PHE A 62 -16.19 -5.00 7.27
CA PHE A 62 -15.36 -5.70 6.30
C PHE A 62 -13.95 -5.83 6.87
N VAL A 63 -13.48 -7.06 7.01
CA VAL A 63 -12.19 -7.38 7.62
C VAL A 63 -11.26 -7.97 6.57
N TYR A 64 -10.09 -7.38 6.43
CA TYR A 64 -9.06 -7.79 5.49
C TYR A 64 -7.79 -8.13 6.24
N TYR A 65 -7.05 -9.13 5.77
CA TYR A 65 -5.76 -9.50 6.33
C TYR A 65 -4.88 -10.20 5.30
N LEU A 66 -3.58 -10.30 5.60
CA LEU A 66 -2.65 -11.13 4.84
C LEU A 66 -2.42 -12.44 5.61
N ASP A 67 -2.55 -13.57 4.92
CA ASP A 67 -2.17 -14.86 5.45
C ASP A 67 -0.65 -15.11 5.35
N GLU A 68 -0.19 -16.28 5.81
CA GLU A 68 1.20 -16.72 5.74
C GLU A 68 1.75 -16.75 4.30
N ASN A 69 0.90 -17.05 3.32
CA ASN A 69 1.24 -17.08 1.90
C ASN A 69 1.25 -15.67 1.26
N LYS A 70 0.99 -14.62 2.06
CA LYS A 70 0.83 -13.24 1.61
C LYS A 70 -0.37 -13.04 0.68
N ASP A 71 -1.35 -13.94 0.75
CA ASP A 71 -2.63 -13.79 0.10
C ASP A 71 -3.48 -12.78 0.88
N PHE A 72 -4.12 -11.87 0.16
CA PHE A 72 -5.00 -10.88 0.77
C PHE A 72 -6.40 -11.48 0.88
N LEU A 73 -6.80 -11.74 2.12
CA LEU A 73 -8.06 -12.40 2.45
C LEU A 73 -9.06 -11.41 3.03
N PHE A 74 -10.33 -11.73 2.88
CA PHE A 74 -11.47 -10.90 3.25
C PHE A 74 -12.58 -11.76 3.85
N PHE A 75 -13.27 -11.19 4.85
CA PHE A 75 -14.55 -11.66 5.35
C PHE A 75 -15.40 -10.51 5.88
N SER A 76 -16.72 -10.72 5.93
CA SER A 76 -17.66 -9.83 6.61
C SER A 76 -17.88 -10.32 8.04
N ALA A 77 -18.03 -9.39 8.98
CA ALA A 77 -18.27 -9.68 10.37
C ALA A 77 -19.25 -8.67 11.00
N ILE A 78 -19.82 -9.05 12.12
CA ILE A 78 -20.72 -8.20 12.92
C ILE A 78 -20.14 -8.07 14.33
N VAL A 79 -20.12 -6.86 14.86
CA VAL A 79 -19.70 -6.58 16.25
C VAL A 79 -20.72 -7.17 17.22
N LYS A 80 -20.25 -8.03 18.14
CA LYS A 80 -21.10 -8.71 19.14
C LYS A 80 -20.92 -8.17 20.54
N GLY A 81 -19.73 -7.67 20.84
CA GLY A 81 -19.43 -7.21 22.19
C GLY A 81 -18.21 -6.31 22.25
N HIS A 82 -18.10 -5.65 23.37
CA HIS A 82 -16.92 -4.90 23.76
C HIS A 82 -16.45 -5.42 25.11
N ARG A 83 -15.16 -5.64 25.24
CA ARG A 83 -14.56 -6.06 26.52
C ARG A 83 -13.19 -5.40 26.71
N LYS A 84 -12.81 -5.29 27.96
CA LYS A 84 -11.49 -4.81 28.34
C LYS A 84 -10.62 -6.01 28.66
N ASN A 85 -9.55 -6.20 27.90
CA ASN A 85 -8.57 -7.27 28.16
C ASN A 85 -7.29 -6.60 28.71
N GLY A 86 -7.23 -6.45 30.03
CA GLY A 86 -6.18 -5.70 30.72
C GLY A 86 -6.21 -4.22 30.30
N PRO A 87 -5.10 -3.65 29.81
CA PRO A 87 -5.03 -2.29 29.31
C PRO A 87 -5.59 -2.13 27.88
N ILE A 88 -5.93 -3.23 27.19
CA ILE A 88 -6.34 -3.23 25.78
C ILE A 88 -7.85 -3.28 25.69
N GLU A 89 -8.44 -2.32 24.99
CA GLU A 89 -9.84 -2.39 24.60
C GLU A 89 -9.98 -3.32 23.39
N ALA A 90 -10.92 -4.27 23.49
CA ALA A 90 -11.16 -5.31 22.52
C ALA A 90 -12.63 -5.38 22.11
N PHE A 91 -12.86 -5.78 20.87
CA PHE A 91 -14.18 -6.03 20.33
C PHE A 91 -14.30 -7.46 19.86
N ASP A 92 -15.38 -8.14 20.30
CA ASP A 92 -15.72 -9.45 19.79
C ASP A 92 -16.55 -9.30 18.53
N ILE A 93 -16.09 -9.91 17.46
CA ILE A 93 -16.76 -9.86 16.16
C ILE A 93 -17.06 -11.29 15.69
N THR A 94 -18.25 -11.51 15.16
CA THR A 94 -18.65 -12.79 14.59
C THR A 94 -18.56 -12.73 13.07
N ILE A 95 -17.82 -13.67 12.47
CA ILE A 95 -17.67 -13.84 11.03
C ILE A 95 -19.00 -14.31 10.44
N VAL A 96 -19.53 -13.60 9.45
CA VAL A 96 -20.84 -13.88 8.83
C VAL A 96 -20.74 -14.27 7.36
N SER A 97 -19.56 -14.14 6.73
CA SER A 97 -19.32 -14.60 5.35
C SER A 97 -18.23 -15.68 5.30
N GLU A 98 -18.07 -16.32 4.16
CA GLU A 98 -16.88 -17.14 3.90
C GLU A 98 -15.63 -16.26 3.81
N ILE A 99 -14.48 -16.81 4.20
CA ILE A 99 -13.18 -16.17 4.00
C ILE A 99 -12.79 -16.40 2.54
N SER A 100 -12.64 -15.32 1.80
CA SER A 100 -12.32 -15.35 0.38
C SER A 100 -11.07 -14.55 0.04
N LYS A 101 -10.37 -14.96 -1.02
CA LYS A 101 -9.21 -14.23 -1.52
C LYS A 101 -9.66 -13.05 -2.35
N VAL A 102 -9.06 -11.88 -2.09
CA VAL A 102 -9.36 -10.65 -2.82
C VAL A 102 -8.11 -10.14 -3.53
N GLN A 103 -8.22 -9.95 -4.82
CA GLN A 103 -7.20 -9.26 -5.60
C GLN A 103 -7.49 -7.75 -5.62
N ARG A 104 -6.81 -6.98 -4.74
CA ARG A 104 -6.97 -5.52 -4.67
C ARG A 104 -5.97 -4.74 -5.53
N ARG A 105 -4.99 -5.43 -6.10
CA ARG A 105 -3.95 -4.80 -6.92
C ARG A 105 -4.29 -4.99 -8.39
N GLU A 106 -4.53 -3.90 -9.09
CA GLU A 106 -4.77 -3.89 -10.52
C GLU A 106 -3.51 -4.21 -11.33
N ALA A 107 -2.34 -3.87 -10.80
CA ALA A 107 -1.06 -4.07 -11.45
C ALA A 107 -0.10 -4.90 -10.59
N TYR A 108 0.65 -5.77 -11.26
CA TYR A 108 1.77 -6.48 -10.64
C TYR A 108 2.84 -5.50 -10.18
N ARG A 109 3.39 -5.72 -9.00
CA ARG A 109 4.49 -4.94 -8.44
C ARG A 109 5.77 -5.76 -8.45
N LEU A 110 6.72 -5.30 -9.23
CA LEU A 110 8.06 -5.87 -9.29
C LEU A 110 8.88 -5.31 -8.12
N GLU A 111 9.32 -6.15 -7.20
CA GLU A 111 10.30 -5.77 -6.16
C GLU A 111 11.67 -5.66 -6.82
N THR A 112 12.21 -4.44 -6.85
CA THR A 112 13.50 -4.15 -7.49
C THR A 112 14.07 -2.84 -6.99
N ALA A 113 15.40 -2.75 -6.91
CA ALA A 113 16.13 -1.56 -6.50
C ALA A 113 16.76 -0.90 -7.74
N LEU A 114 16.01 -0.01 -8.40
CA LEU A 114 16.48 0.76 -9.54
C LEU A 114 16.92 2.15 -9.10
N PRO A 115 18.04 2.69 -9.60
CA PRO A 115 18.45 4.05 -9.30
C PRO A 115 17.49 5.06 -9.94
N CYS A 116 17.09 6.06 -9.16
CA CYS A 116 16.18 7.10 -9.58
C CYS A 116 16.71 8.48 -9.20
N LYS A 117 16.32 9.50 -9.96
CA LYS A 117 16.41 10.90 -9.58
C LYS A 117 15.02 11.48 -9.47
N TYR A 118 14.77 12.32 -8.49
CA TYR A 118 13.47 12.94 -8.33
C TYR A 118 13.61 14.41 -7.93
N THR A 119 12.56 15.16 -8.21
CA THR A 119 12.33 16.49 -7.65
C THR A 119 10.86 16.65 -7.30
N ILE A 120 10.56 17.49 -6.33
CA ILE A 120 9.19 17.82 -5.95
C ILE A 120 8.75 19.01 -6.81
N VAL A 121 7.61 18.85 -7.48
CA VAL A 121 7.02 19.88 -8.34
C VAL A 121 6.06 20.72 -7.50
N ASP A 122 6.18 22.04 -7.56
CA ASP A 122 5.19 22.92 -6.95
C ASP A 122 3.82 22.66 -7.60
N SER A 123 2.84 22.30 -6.76
CA SER A 123 1.48 22.01 -7.21
C SER A 123 0.83 23.20 -7.94
N LYS A 124 1.28 24.42 -7.68
CA LYS A 124 0.84 25.63 -8.37
C LYS A 124 1.34 25.71 -9.83
N LEU A 125 2.47 25.05 -10.12
CA LEU A 125 3.06 24.97 -11.46
C LEU A 125 2.56 23.77 -12.25
N PHE A 126 1.90 22.85 -11.61
CA PHE A 126 1.34 21.65 -12.22
C PHE A 126 -0.14 21.86 -12.54
N ASN A 127 -0.47 21.83 -13.81
CA ASN A 127 -1.86 21.78 -14.28
C ASN A 127 -2.14 20.34 -14.78
N PRO A 128 -3.01 19.57 -14.11
CA PRO A 128 -3.33 18.21 -14.52
C PRO A 128 -3.97 18.12 -15.92
N ASP A 129 -4.59 19.20 -16.39
CA ASP A 129 -5.23 19.27 -17.69
C ASP A 129 -4.25 19.59 -18.84
N ARG A 130 -3.00 19.96 -18.53
CA ARG A 130 -1.96 20.18 -19.54
C ARG A 130 -1.29 18.87 -19.92
N ALA A 131 -1.17 18.66 -21.24
CA ALA A 131 -0.54 17.46 -21.81
C ALA A 131 0.98 17.37 -21.56
N ASP A 132 1.64 18.44 -21.10
CA ASP A 132 3.09 18.53 -21.05
C ASP A 132 3.67 18.25 -19.66
N PHE A 133 4.90 17.71 -19.63
CA PHE A 133 5.69 17.65 -18.41
C PHE A 133 6.14 19.08 -18.03
N PRO A 134 6.30 19.38 -16.71
CA PRO A 134 6.81 20.67 -16.29
C PRO A 134 8.23 20.88 -16.80
N ASP A 135 8.60 22.15 -17.04
CA ASP A 135 9.99 22.53 -17.34
C ASP A 135 10.86 22.31 -16.09
N ILE A 136 11.89 21.50 -16.26
CA ILE A 136 12.83 21.11 -15.19
C ILE A 136 14.25 21.60 -15.46
N SER A 137 14.44 22.56 -16.38
CA SER A 137 15.76 22.99 -16.84
C SER A 137 16.65 23.54 -15.73
N ASN A 138 16.06 24.11 -14.66
CA ASN A 138 16.75 24.75 -13.55
C ASN A 138 16.49 24.07 -12.19
N VAL A 139 16.11 22.78 -12.20
CA VAL A 139 15.71 22.09 -10.98
C VAL A 139 16.81 21.17 -10.48
N VAL A 140 17.07 21.22 -9.17
CA VAL A 140 17.97 20.28 -8.50
C VAL A 140 17.26 18.96 -8.27
N PHE A 141 17.92 17.86 -8.65
CA PHE A 141 17.42 16.52 -8.42
C PHE A 141 18.07 15.89 -7.20
N SER A 142 17.24 15.26 -6.38
CA SER A 142 17.67 14.36 -5.32
C SER A 142 17.72 12.91 -5.83
N THR A 143 18.49 12.08 -5.13
CA THR A 143 18.65 10.66 -5.46
C THR A 143 17.72 9.78 -4.62
N ALA A 144 17.26 8.71 -5.23
CA ALA A 144 16.43 7.67 -4.61
C ALA A 144 16.66 6.32 -5.28
N SER A 145 16.20 5.27 -4.64
CA SER A 145 16.10 3.94 -5.25
C SER A 145 14.67 3.40 -5.17
N THR A 146 14.26 2.57 -6.13
CA THR A 146 12.96 1.92 -6.03
C THR A 146 12.99 0.84 -4.94
N THR A 147 11.84 0.61 -4.28
CA THR A 147 11.61 -0.61 -3.50
C THR A 147 10.70 -1.57 -4.26
N ASN A 148 9.79 -1.03 -5.06
CA ASN A 148 9.01 -1.76 -6.05
C ASN A 148 8.48 -0.80 -7.11
N ILE A 149 8.12 -1.36 -8.28
CA ILE A 149 7.57 -0.62 -9.41
C ILE A 149 6.46 -1.43 -10.09
N SER A 150 5.47 -0.73 -10.62
CA SER A 150 4.35 -1.29 -11.39
C SER A 150 4.00 -0.39 -12.57
N SER A 151 3.03 -0.78 -13.41
CA SER A 151 2.55 0.05 -14.51
C SER A 151 1.78 1.31 -14.08
N ASN A 152 1.34 1.40 -12.80
CA ASN A 152 0.52 2.51 -12.30
C ASN A 152 1.13 3.25 -11.11
N GLY A 153 2.33 2.84 -10.65
CA GLY A 153 2.96 3.51 -9.50
C GLY A 153 4.29 2.91 -9.09
N ILE A 154 4.93 3.59 -8.17
CA ILE A 154 6.28 3.29 -7.70
C ILE A 154 6.39 3.52 -6.19
N SER A 155 7.22 2.74 -5.55
CA SER A 155 7.65 3.02 -4.18
C SER A 155 9.14 3.32 -4.18
N LEU A 156 9.52 4.45 -3.58
CA LEU A 156 10.91 4.91 -3.51
C LEU A 156 11.41 4.90 -2.08
N HIS A 157 12.66 4.53 -1.95
CA HIS A 157 13.49 4.84 -0.79
C HIS A 157 14.28 6.11 -1.09
N LEU A 158 14.03 7.18 -0.33
CA LEU A 158 14.73 8.45 -0.47
C LEU A 158 16.06 8.37 0.29
N GLU A 159 17.16 8.74 -0.35
CA GLU A 159 18.50 8.69 0.25
C GLU A 159 18.73 9.80 1.28
N ALA A 160 18.00 10.91 1.15
CA ALA A 160 18.00 12.00 2.10
C ALA A 160 16.60 12.29 2.62
N ALA A 161 16.52 12.78 3.86
CA ALA A 161 15.27 13.28 4.40
C ALA A 161 14.81 14.49 3.58
N PRO A 162 13.51 14.57 3.21
CA PRO A 162 12.99 15.78 2.57
C PRO A 162 13.08 16.98 3.52
N GLU A 163 13.38 18.15 2.97
CA GLU A 163 13.53 19.40 3.75
C GLU A 163 12.22 19.81 4.46
N ALA A 164 11.10 19.47 3.87
CA ALA A 164 9.76 19.73 4.42
C ALA A 164 8.97 18.41 4.57
N PRO A 165 8.00 18.37 5.51
CA PRO A 165 7.08 17.23 5.62
C PRO A 165 6.37 16.95 4.29
N LEU A 166 6.35 15.69 3.89
CA LEU A 166 5.67 15.27 2.67
C LEU A 166 4.18 15.06 2.97
N GLU A 167 3.35 15.88 2.36
CA GLU A 167 1.89 15.78 2.47
C GLU A 167 1.31 14.90 1.36
N ALA A 168 0.17 14.24 1.64
CA ALA A 168 -0.56 13.51 0.61
C ALA A 168 -0.95 14.47 -0.54
N GLY A 169 -0.76 14.00 -1.78
CA GLY A 169 -1.00 14.86 -2.95
C GLY A 169 0.25 15.56 -3.49
N THR A 170 1.37 15.63 -2.73
CA THR A 170 2.65 16.15 -3.26
C THR A 170 3.03 15.47 -4.57
N ILE A 171 3.45 16.26 -5.56
CA ILE A 171 3.79 15.77 -6.90
C ILE A 171 5.29 15.63 -7.04
N PHE A 172 5.70 14.47 -7.54
CA PHE A 172 7.08 14.12 -7.83
C PHE A 172 7.28 14.02 -9.34
N TYR A 173 8.30 14.67 -9.86
CA TYR A 173 8.87 14.35 -11.16
C TYR A 173 10.02 13.36 -10.95
N ILE A 174 9.97 12.21 -11.63
CA ILE A 174 10.91 11.14 -11.39
C ILE A 174 11.54 10.68 -12.70
N LEU A 175 12.86 10.56 -12.70
CA LEU A 175 13.64 9.90 -13.73
C LEU A 175 14.07 8.53 -13.22
N ILE A 176 13.68 7.47 -13.89
CA ILE A 176 13.93 6.08 -13.48
C ILE A 176 14.90 5.47 -14.49
N ASN A 177 16.01 4.93 -14.03
CA ASN A 177 16.93 4.15 -14.86
C ASN A 177 16.50 2.68 -14.79
N LEU A 178 15.87 2.17 -15.84
CA LEU A 178 15.45 0.76 -15.93
C LEU A 178 16.63 -0.15 -16.23
N GLU A 179 17.53 0.32 -17.12
CA GLU A 179 18.77 -0.33 -17.55
C GLU A 179 19.83 0.76 -17.80
N GLU A 180 21.06 0.40 -18.08
CA GLU A 180 22.17 1.34 -18.27
C GLU A 180 21.83 2.47 -19.28
N THR A 181 21.16 2.13 -20.37
CA THR A 181 20.82 3.07 -21.45
C THR A 181 19.34 3.47 -21.47
N THR A 182 18.49 2.78 -20.71
CA THR A 182 17.03 2.96 -20.76
C THR A 182 16.54 3.77 -19.59
N LYS A 183 16.07 4.99 -19.85
CA LYS A 183 15.50 5.89 -18.85
C LYS A 183 14.07 6.24 -19.22
N ILE A 184 13.22 6.30 -18.21
CA ILE A 184 11.84 6.78 -18.36
C ILE A 184 11.59 7.95 -17.41
N LYS A 185 10.61 8.79 -17.75
CA LYS A 185 10.17 9.93 -16.93
C LYS A 185 8.71 9.77 -16.55
N VAL A 186 8.39 10.11 -15.31
CA VAL A 186 7.02 10.05 -14.79
C VAL A 186 6.72 11.23 -13.88
N LEU A 187 5.47 11.67 -13.88
CA LEU A 187 4.91 12.46 -12.80
C LEU A 187 4.07 11.56 -11.92
N ALA A 188 4.28 11.66 -10.61
CA ALA A 188 3.61 10.79 -9.67
C ALA A 188 3.17 11.57 -8.43
N GLN A 189 2.00 11.22 -7.92
CA GLN A 189 1.40 11.82 -6.73
C GLN A 189 1.66 10.97 -5.51
N LEU A 190 2.09 11.60 -4.42
CA LEU A 190 2.27 10.96 -3.12
C LEU A 190 0.94 10.45 -2.58
N LYS A 191 0.87 9.15 -2.29
CA LYS A 191 -0.27 8.50 -1.64
C LYS A 191 0.03 8.10 -0.19
N ARG A 192 1.29 7.81 0.12
CA ARG A 192 1.71 7.47 1.48
C ARG A 192 3.19 7.77 1.67
N SER A 193 3.56 8.18 2.87
CA SER A 193 4.94 8.27 3.32
C SER A 193 5.11 7.47 4.61
N LEU A 194 6.22 6.77 4.73
CA LEU A 194 6.60 6.03 5.92
C LEU A 194 8.01 6.45 6.32
N ARG A 195 8.13 7.02 7.50
CA ARG A 195 9.41 7.27 8.13
C ARG A 195 9.76 6.06 9.00
N LYS A 196 10.80 5.31 8.63
CA LYS A 196 11.23 4.14 9.42
C LYS A 196 12.16 4.54 10.56
N ASP A 197 13.00 5.53 10.33
CA ASP A 197 13.90 6.13 11.32
C ASP A 197 14.34 7.55 10.85
N ARG A 198 15.31 8.19 11.54
CA ARG A 198 15.68 9.60 11.27
C ARG A 198 16.05 9.87 9.80
N ASN A 199 16.59 8.89 9.07
CA ASN A 199 17.14 9.09 7.72
C ASN A 199 16.52 8.16 6.65
N ARG A 200 15.54 7.33 6.99
CA ARG A 200 14.93 6.39 6.03
C ARG A 200 13.48 6.74 5.76
N TYR A 201 13.27 7.36 4.62
CA TYR A 201 11.94 7.66 4.10
C TYR A 201 11.59 6.71 2.96
N THR A 202 10.43 6.10 3.06
CA THR A 202 9.84 5.34 1.96
C THR A 202 8.54 6.01 1.56
N VAL A 203 8.42 6.32 0.26
CA VAL A 203 7.22 6.96 -0.30
C VAL A 203 6.55 6.03 -1.29
N GLY A 204 5.23 5.97 -1.26
CA GLY A 204 4.40 5.28 -2.24
C GLY A 204 3.70 6.29 -3.12
N LEU A 205 3.95 6.20 -4.43
CA LEU A 205 3.57 7.17 -5.44
C LEU A 205 2.70 6.51 -6.50
N HIS A 206 1.66 7.19 -6.93
CA HIS A 206 0.80 6.80 -8.04
C HIS A 206 1.10 7.67 -9.26
N TYR A 207 1.28 7.08 -10.45
CA TYR A 207 1.53 7.85 -11.65
C TYR A 207 0.30 8.66 -12.04
N ILE A 208 0.50 9.95 -12.25
CA ILE A 208 -0.50 10.86 -12.80
C ILE A 208 -0.22 11.17 -14.26
N LYS A 209 1.05 10.99 -14.69
CA LYS A 209 1.46 11.12 -16.08
C LYS A 209 2.68 10.27 -16.39
N ILE A 210 2.58 9.53 -17.46
CA ILE A 210 3.66 8.79 -18.12
C ILE A 210 3.38 8.80 -19.63
N ASP A 211 4.38 9.04 -20.44
CA ASP A 211 4.21 8.98 -21.90
C ASP A 211 3.95 7.54 -22.34
N SER A 212 3.13 7.34 -23.38
CA SER A 212 2.75 5.99 -23.86
C SER A 212 3.97 5.14 -24.21
N ARG A 213 5.02 5.73 -24.77
CA ARG A 213 6.28 5.06 -25.08
C ARG A 213 6.99 4.60 -23.80
N ASP A 214 7.08 5.45 -22.81
CA ASP A 214 7.73 5.14 -21.53
C ASP A 214 6.94 4.06 -20.76
N LEU A 215 5.61 4.11 -20.82
CA LEU A 215 4.74 3.07 -20.24
C LEU A 215 4.93 1.71 -20.92
N GLU A 216 5.06 1.68 -22.24
CA GLU A 216 5.34 0.45 -22.99
C GLU A 216 6.70 -0.15 -22.60
N VAL A 217 7.74 0.68 -22.53
CA VAL A 217 9.09 0.29 -22.12
C VAL A 217 9.07 -0.27 -20.69
N LEU A 218 8.42 0.44 -19.75
CA LEU A 218 8.27 0.01 -18.37
C LEU A 218 7.54 -1.33 -18.27
N THR A 219 6.45 -1.49 -19.00
CA THR A 219 5.64 -2.71 -18.98
C THR A 219 6.44 -3.91 -19.51
N LYS A 220 7.18 -3.74 -20.60
CA LYS A 220 8.07 -4.77 -21.15
C LYS A 220 9.16 -5.17 -20.15
N PHE A 221 9.77 -4.17 -19.50
CA PHE A 221 10.77 -4.40 -18.45
C PHE A 221 10.20 -5.23 -17.29
N ILE A 222 9.03 -4.85 -16.74
CA ILE A 222 8.39 -5.55 -15.64
C ILE A 222 8.12 -7.02 -16.01
N PHE A 223 7.57 -7.29 -17.19
CA PHE A 223 7.29 -8.65 -17.64
C PHE A 223 8.56 -9.47 -17.89
N ALA A 224 9.62 -8.85 -18.40
CA ALA A 224 10.91 -9.53 -18.58
C ALA A 224 11.50 -9.97 -17.23
N GLN A 225 11.53 -9.08 -16.26
CA GLN A 225 12.02 -9.36 -14.91
C GLN A 225 11.17 -10.40 -14.18
N GLN A 226 9.83 -10.32 -14.30
CA GLN A 226 8.93 -11.32 -13.74
C GLN A 226 9.21 -12.72 -14.29
N ARG A 227 9.42 -12.86 -15.60
CA ARG A 227 9.76 -14.14 -16.22
C ARG A 227 11.10 -14.69 -15.73
N LEU A 228 12.11 -13.83 -15.53
CA LEU A 228 13.39 -14.24 -14.96
C LEU A 228 13.24 -14.74 -13.52
N MET A 229 12.47 -14.04 -12.70
CA MET A 229 12.20 -14.46 -11.31
C MET A 229 11.48 -15.81 -11.24
N LEU A 230 10.51 -16.04 -12.12
CA LEU A 230 9.79 -17.32 -12.19
C LEU A 230 10.72 -18.48 -12.61
N LYS A 231 11.59 -18.26 -13.60
CA LYS A 231 12.59 -19.27 -14.02
C LYS A 231 13.56 -19.63 -12.89
N ASN A 232 13.99 -18.64 -12.10
CA ASN A 232 14.91 -18.86 -10.98
C ASN A 232 14.26 -19.54 -9.77
N LYS A 233 12.93 -19.50 -9.65
CA LYS A 233 12.15 -20.18 -8.58
C LYS A 233 11.78 -21.62 -8.95
N MET A 234 11.90 -22.04 -10.21
CA MET A 234 11.68 -23.43 -10.57
C MET A 234 12.89 -24.28 -10.11
N PRO A 235 12.71 -25.29 -9.23
CA PRO A 235 13.78 -26.21 -8.90
C PRO A 235 14.22 -26.91 -10.17
N SER A 236 15.55 -27.07 -10.34
CA SER A 236 16.19 -27.77 -11.44
C SER A 236 15.87 -29.27 -11.44
N LYS A 237 14.64 -29.64 -11.73
CA LYS A 237 14.16 -31.02 -11.83
C LYS A 237 13.81 -31.44 -13.24
N PHE A 238 14.48 -30.90 -14.23
CA PHE A 238 14.52 -31.47 -15.61
C PHE A 238 15.82 -30.99 -16.28
N LYS A 239 16.90 -31.67 -15.96
CA LYS A 239 18.06 -31.84 -16.83
C LYS A 239 18.30 -33.33 -17.01
#